data_2c776d35609b6bf0efe3833996b5ef34
#
_entry.id   2c776d35609b6bf0efe3833996b5ef34
#
_cell.length_a   1.000
_cell.length_b   1.000
_cell.length_c   1.000
_cell.angle_alpha   90.00
_cell.angle_beta   90.00
_cell.angle_gamma   90.00
#
_symmetry.space_group_name_H-M   'P 1'
#
loop_
_entity.id
_entity.type
_entity.pdbx_description
1 polymer ?
#
loop_
_entity_poly.entity_id
_entity_poly.type
_entity_poly.pdbx_seq_one_letter_code
_entity_poly.pdbx_strand_id
1 'polypeptide(L)'
;MKTIWLYGCCFFLASALCYGADLGVVTILDGNVRVLRGVSWYKLVEGARVQDGDVIDAADRAQVQVELGTGPSVNFVGPAGVLATSAGSREGKQPAPADMYLTRGWLKLTAKPPGIALRVRSPAGTIVASDAVTVMHADGEALEAFVERGSARLIEPGKGGADGTAHEVKSGDFAIRAIDRPFATAGAAPQKFVAAMPRHFRDPLPARAAQYQVARVQLVADRPISYAEAEPWLTGPYRRVFLKRFQPRLGDPEFRSPVMAKLQAYPEWHVALVPSESQAKDKEKDKEKDKEKEKDKAEAAPKAAEKTDSAAPKAAEKTDSTWSWPFGKKK
;
A
#
# COMPACT_ATOMS: atom_id res chain seq x y z
N MET A 1 -55.64 26.19 4.37
CA MET A 1 -54.32 26.00 4.96
C MET A 1 -53.84 24.60 4.60
N LYS A 2 -52.99 24.47 3.58
CA LYS A 2 -52.42 23.18 3.13
C LYS A 2 -50.95 23.21 3.41
N THR A 3 -50.50 22.40 4.38
CA THR A 3 -49.13 22.27 4.81
C THR A 3 -48.42 21.27 3.91
N ILE A 4 -47.45 21.72 3.10
CA ILE A 4 -46.61 20.91 2.24
C ILE A 4 -45.40 20.47 3.08
N TRP A 5 -45.29 19.17 3.32
CA TRP A 5 -44.09 18.53 3.90
C TRP A 5 -43.07 18.27 2.81
N LEU A 6 -41.97 18.97 2.87
CA LEU A 6 -40.80 18.74 2.02
C LEU A 6 -39.93 17.66 2.68
N TYR A 7 -39.93 16.46 2.11
CA TYR A 7 -38.96 15.40 2.44
C TYR A 7 -37.63 15.70 1.75
N GLY A 8 -36.68 16.23 2.52
CA GLY A 8 -35.30 16.36 2.10
C GLY A 8 -34.60 14.99 2.15
N CYS A 9 -34.38 14.37 1.00
CA CYS A 9 -33.57 13.17 0.87
C CYS A 9 -32.09 13.56 0.96
N CYS A 10 -31.48 13.44 2.14
CA CYS A 10 -30.02 13.51 2.29
C CYS A 10 -29.40 12.25 1.70
N PHE A 11 -28.93 12.33 0.48
CA PHE A 11 -28.06 11.32 -0.13
C PHE A 11 -26.69 11.38 0.56
N PHE A 12 -26.47 10.54 1.56
CA PHE A 12 -25.15 10.23 2.07
C PHE A 12 -24.40 9.42 1.00
N LEU A 13 -23.56 10.11 0.22
CA LEU A 13 -22.52 9.44 -0.58
C LEU A 13 -21.53 8.81 0.40
N ALA A 14 -21.76 7.55 0.74
CA ALA A 14 -20.77 6.71 1.38
C ALA A 14 -19.63 6.48 0.37
N SER A 15 -18.60 7.32 0.44
CA SER A 15 -17.34 7.07 -0.25
C SER A 15 -16.79 5.75 0.27
N ALA A 16 -16.91 4.68 -0.51
CA ALA A 16 -16.27 3.41 -0.26
C ALA A 16 -14.75 3.67 -0.30
N LEU A 17 -14.16 3.91 0.87
CA LEU A 17 -12.72 3.92 1.04
C LEU A 17 -12.25 2.50 0.70
N CYS A 18 -11.67 2.30 -0.49
CA CYS A 18 -10.89 1.12 -0.80
C CYS A 18 -9.72 1.08 0.19
N TYR A 19 -9.91 0.40 1.32
CA TYR A 19 -8.82 0.10 2.23
C TYR A 19 -7.91 -0.91 1.54
N GLY A 20 -6.67 -0.51 1.25
CA GLY A 20 -5.60 -1.44 0.90
C GLY A 20 -5.45 -2.51 1.99
N ALA A 21 -4.91 -3.67 1.64
CA ALA A 21 -4.64 -4.72 2.62
C ALA A 21 -3.68 -4.20 3.70
N ASP A 22 -4.01 -4.42 4.97
CA ASP A 22 -3.15 -4.08 6.10
C ASP A 22 -1.91 -4.98 6.08
N LEU A 23 -0.73 -4.38 5.95
CA LEU A 23 0.57 -5.08 5.95
C LEU A 23 1.12 -5.21 7.37
N GLY A 24 0.88 -4.22 8.21
CA GLY A 24 1.42 -4.17 9.57
C GLY A 24 0.92 -2.98 10.37
N VAL A 25 1.51 -2.80 11.53
CA VAL A 25 1.19 -1.71 12.45
C VAL A 25 2.47 -0.98 12.87
N VAL A 26 2.40 0.34 12.95
CA VAL A 26 3.46 1.19 13.52
C VAL A 26 3.43 1.01 15.02
N THR A 27 4.51 0.47 15.60
CA THR A 27 4.58 0.12 17.03
C THR A 27 5.51 1.01 17.83
N ILE A 28 6.46 1.64 17.18
CA ILE A 28 7.34 2.66 17.74
C ILE A 28 7.49 3.77 16.72
N LEU A 29 7.35 5.01 17.17
CA LEU A 29 7.57 6.18 16.34
C LEU A 29 8.20 7.28 17.18
N ASP A 30 9.33 7.82 16.70
CA ASP A 30 9.98 8.99 17.29
C ASP A 30 10.35 9.96 16.17
N GLY A 31 10.12 11.25 16.42
CA GLY A 31 10.38 12.30 15.44
C GLY A 31 9.24 12.52 14.44
N ASN A 32 9.57 13.21 13.33
CA ASN A 32 8.59 13.58 12.30
C ASN A 32 8.57 12.54 11.18
N VAL A 33 7.44 11.82 11.12
CA VAL A 33 7.21 10.79 10.09
C VAL A 33 5.84 11.01 9.48
N ARG A 34 5.76 10.90 8.18
CA ARG A 34 4.52 11.02 7.42
C ARG A 34 4.33 9.84 6.48
N VAL A 35 3.10 9.58 6.13
CA VAL A 35 2.74 8.54 5.16
C VAL A 35 1.94 9.15 4.02
N LEU A 36 2.34 8.82 2.79
CA LEU A 36 1.58 9.15 1.59
C LEU A 36 0.62 8.01 1.30
N ARG A 37 -0.67 8.29 1.41
CA ARG A 37 -1.75 7.37 1.09
C ARG A 37 -2.66 8.00 0.03
N GLY A 38 -2.91 7.27 -1.06
CA GLY A 38 -3.56 7.90 -2.21
C GLY A 38 -2.70 9.05 -2.74
N VAL A 39 -3.24 10.26 -2.73
CA VAL A 39 -2.59 11.48 -3.22
C VAL A 39 -2.28 12.48 -2.11
N SER A 40 -2.45 12.08 -0.85
CA SER A 40 -2.30 12.99 0.30
C SER A 40 -1.32 12.45 1.32
N TRP A 41 -0.59 13.37 1.92
CA TRP A 41 0.24 13.12 3.10
C TRP A 41 -0.63 13.10 4.36
N TYR A 42 -0.25 12.23 5.27
CA TYR A 42 -0.82 12.11 6.61
C TYR A 42 0.32 12.08 7.62
N LYS A 43 0.10 12.66 8.79
CA LYS A 43 1.01 12.50 9.92
C LYS A 43 0.92 11.05 10.42
N LEU A 44 2.04 10.35 10.46
CA LEU A 44 2.08 8.99 10.98
C LEU A 44 2.14 9.03 12.51
N VAL A 45 1.49 8.07 13.16
CA VAL A 45 1.46 7.93 14.62
C VAL A 45 1.54 6.45 15.00
N GLU A 46 1.91 6.16 16.24
CA GLU A 46 1.88 4.79 16.78
C GLU A 46 0.45 4.22 16.74
N GLY A 47 0.33 2.93 16.46
CA GLY A 47 -0.94 2.23 16.27
C GLY A 47 -1.54 2.39 14.86
N ALA A 48 -0.98 3.24 14.01
CA ALA A 48 -1.41 3.37 12.62
C ALA A 48 -1.15 2.09 11.84
N ARG A 49 -2.10 1.71 10.97
CA ARG A 49 -1.94 0.58 10.05
C ARG A 49 -1.20 1.03 8.80
N VAL A 50 -0.17 0.28 8.45
CA VAL A 50 0.53 0.43 7.17
C VAL A 50 -0.19 -0.42 6.14
N GLN A 51 -0.55 0.20 5.02
CA GLN A 51 -1.32 -0.43 3.95
C GLN A 51 -0.48 -0.65 2.71
N ASP A 52 -0.95 -1.55 1.85
CA ASP A 52 -0.36 -1.74 0.53
C ASP A 52 -0.35 -0.43 -0.26
N GLY A 53 0.81 -0.09 -0.79
CA GLY A 53 1.05 1.13 -1.54
C GLY A 53 1.35 2.38 -0.68
N ASP A 54 1.39 2.29 0.65
CA ASP A 54 1.81 3.42 1.48
C ASP A 54 3.29 3.77 1.22
N VAL A 55 3.58 5.07 1.12
CA VAL A 55 4.96 5.56 1.14
C VAL A 55 5.20 6.23 2.48
N ILE A 56 6.14 5.71 3.24
CA ILE A 56 6.54 6.27 4.53
C ILE A 56 7.79 7.12 4.31
N ASP A 57 7.73 8.37 4.75
CA ASP A 57 8.84 9.32 4.68
C ASP A 57 9.20 9.75 6.11
N ALA A 58 10.38 9.33 6.55
CA ALA A 58 10.91 9.67 7.86
C ALA A 58 11.93 10.81 7.70
N ALA A 59 11.72 11.91 8.44
CA ALA A 59 12.63 13.04 8.47
C ALA A 59 13.98 12.65 9.11
N ASP A 60 14.96 13.56 9.06
CA ASP A 60 16.26 13.32 9.68
C ASP A 60 16.12 12.86 11.14
N ARG A 61 16.84 11.79 11.48
CA ARG A 61 16.85 11.12 12.80
C ARG A 61 15.52 10.58 13.30
N ALA A 62 14.44 10.73 12.54
CA ALA A 62 13.18 10.11 12.91
C ALA A 62 13.28 8.58 12.82
N GLN A 63 12.61 7.89 13.75
CA GLN A 63 12.62 6.43 13.87
C GLN A 63 11.20 5.88 13.74
N VAL A 64 11.08 4.76 13.02
CA VAL A 64 9.82 4.03 12.91
C VAL A 64 10.07 2.53 13.02
N GLN A 65 9.26 1.84 13.83
CA GLN A 65 9.13 0.39 13.80
C GLN A 65 7.76 0.02 13.23
N VAL A 66 7.76 -0.82 12.23
CA VAL A 66 6.56 -1.47 11.69
C VAL A 66 6.66 -2.96 11.97
N GLU A 67 5.70 -3.48 12.71
CA GLU A 67 5.54 -4.92 12.92
C GLU A 67 4.51 -5.45 11.93
N LEU A 68 4.89 -6.45 11.15
CA LEU A 68 4.05 -7.05 10.13
C LEU A 68 3.15 -8.13 10.74
N GLY A 69 1.98 -8.32 10.17
CA GLY A 69 0.94 -9.20 10.73
C GLY A 69 1.34 -10.65 10.97
N THR A 70 2.51 -11.06 10.49
CA THR A 70 3.05 -12.43 10.57
C THR A 70 4.31 -12.53 11.45
N GLY A 71 4.61 -11.49 12.24
CA GLY A 71 5.67 -11.49 13.25
C GLY A 71 7.01 -10.87 12.87
N PRO A 72 7.42 -10.71 11.61
CA PRO A 72 8.59 -9.94 11.24
C PRO A 72 8.43 -8.45 11.58
N SER A 73 9.54 -7.75 11.80
CA SER A 73 9.56 -6.32 11.99
C SER A 73 10.58 -5.63 11.10
N VAL A 74 10.25 -4.39 10.75
CA VAL A 74 11.13 -3.50 9.98
C VAL A 74 11.26 -2.19 10.75
N ASN A 75 12.51 -1.81 11.02
CA ASN A 75 12.85 -0.54 11.65
C ASN A 75 13.59 0.32 10.64
N PHE A 76 13.22 1.58 10.51
CA PHE A 76 13.96 2.51 9.67
C PHE A 76 14.21 3.83 10.41
N VAL A 77 15.34 4.42 10.09
CA VAL A 77 15.80 5.69 10.66
C VAL A 77 16.08 6.65 9.51
N GLY A 78 15.51 7.84 9.61
CA GLY A 78 15.60 8.88 8.62
C GLY A 78 16.97 9.59 8.52
N PRO A 79 17.19 10.28 7.39
CA PRO A 79 16.21 10.50 6.32
C PRO A 79 15.97 9.23 5.51
N ALA A 80 14.72 8.72 5.50
CA ALA A 80 14.39 7.47 4.85
C ALA A 80 13.08 7.55 4.07
N GLY A 81 13.04 6.92 2.89
CA GLY A 81 11.84 6.77 2.07
C GLY A 81 11.55 5.29 1.79
N VAL A 82 10.40 4.80 2.24
CA VAL A 82 10.01 3.39 2.12
C VAL A 82 8.64 3.28 1.50
N LEU A 83 8.52 2.57 0.37
CA LEU A 83 7.24 2.14 -0.18
C LEU A 83 6.93 0.74 0.36
N ALA A 84 5.83 0.60 1.05
CA ALA A 84 5.31 -0.68 1.51
C ALA A 84 4.40 -1.28 0.43
N THR A 85 4.74 -2.49 -0.04
CA THR A 85 3.91 -3.20 -1.02
C THR A 85 3.65 -4.61 -0.53
N SER A 86 2.44 -5.11 -0.79
CA SER A 86 2.25 -6.54 -0.80
C SER A 86 2.84 -7.06 -2.11
N ALA A 87 3.69 -8.06 -2.07
CA ALA A 87 4.02 -8.79 -3.30
C ALA A 87 2.71 -9.35 -3.85
N GLY A 88 2.12 -8.60 -4.76
CA GLY A 88 0.86 -8.94 -5.39
C GLY A 88 1.03 -10.17 -6.25
N SER A 89 0.90 -11.32 -5.67
CA SER A 89 0.43 -12.53 -6.33
C SER A 89 0.33 -13.63 -5.29
N ARG A 90 -0.86 -14.11 -5.08
CA ARG A 90 -1.06 -15.46 -4.57
C ARG A 90 -0.66 -16.43 -5.68
N GLU A 91 0.63 -16.64 -5.88
CA GLU A 91 1.12 -17.81 -6.57
C GLU A 91 1.11 -18.97 -5.58
N GLY A 92 0.05 -19.75 -5.60
CA GLY A 92 -0.07 -20.95 -4.79
C GLY A 92 -0.58 -20.74 -3.36
N LYS A 93 -0.45 -21.78 -2.53
CA LYS A 93 -0.96 -21.87 -1.15
C LYS A 93 -0.10 -21.14 -0.11
N GLN A 94 1.00 -20.51 -0.50
CA GLN A 94 1.89 -19.79 0.44
C GLN A 94 1.60 -18.29 0.43
N PRO A 95 1.61 -17.63 1.60
CA PRO A 95 1.49 -16.19 1.66
C PRO A 95 2.66 -15.54 0.93
N ALA A 96 2.36 -14.55 0.09
CA ALA A 96 3.39 -13.76 -0.58
C ALA A 96 4.29 -13.07 0.47
N PRO A 97 5.61 -12.97 0.22
CA PRO A 97 6.50 -12.23 1.11
C PRO A 97 6.03 -10.77 1.22
N ALA A 98 6.20 -10.16 2.39
CA ALA A 98 6.05 -8.72 2.49
C ALA A 98 7.18 -8.07 1.68
N ASP A 99 6.83 -7.16 0.81
CA ASP A 99 7.76 -6.50 -0.10
C ASP A 99 7.83 -5.01 0.26
N MET A 100 9.03 -4.46 0.29
CA MET A 100 9.28 -3.05 0.55
C MET A 100 10.29 -2.52 -0.46
N TYR A 101 10.17 -1.23 -0.77
CA TYR A 101 11.16 -0.55 -1.59
C TYR A 101 11.76 0.61 -0.82
N LEU A 102 13.05 0.48 -0.47
CA LEU A 102 13.83 1.50 0.20
C LEU A 102 14.50 2.38 -0.86
N THR A 103 14.11 3.64 -0.94
CA THR A 103 14.74 4.60 -1.85
C THR A 103 16.05 5.10 -1.29
N ARG A 104 16.09 5.37 0.01
CA ARG A 104 17.24 5.87 0.77
C ARG A 104 17.06 5.64 2.26
N GLY A 105 18.15 5.68 2.99
CA GLY A 105 18.17 5.65 4.45
C GLY A 105 18.58 4.31 5.05
N TRP A 106 18.46 4.23 6.35
CA TRP A 106 18.80 3.07 7.14
C TRP A 106 17.57 2.21 7.44
N LEU A 107 17.72 0.91 7.28
CA LEU A 107 16.67 -0.06 7.57
C LEU A 107 17.27 -1.28 8.25
N LYS A 108 16.64 -1.72 9.37
CA LYS A 108 16.92 -3.00 10.01
C LYS A 108 15.70 -3.88 9.87
N LEU A 109 15.87 -5.01 9.25
CA LEU A 109 14.83 -6.03 9.16
C LEU A 109 15.11 -7.14 10.18
N THR A 110 14.05 -7.65 10.81
CA THR A 110 14.10 -8.80 11.71
C THR A 110 13.04 -9.80 11.24
N ALA A 111 13.48 -10.89 10.64
CA ALA A 111 12.66 -12.01 10.24
C ALA A 111 12.95 -13.21 11.13
N LYS A 112 11.89 -13.91 11.60
CA LYS A 112 11.98 -15.10 12.44
C LYS A 112 10.93 -16.12 11.99
N PRO A 113 11.26 -17.42 11.93
CA PRO A 113 10.26 -18.47 11.73
C PRO A 113 9.23 -18.50 12.89
N PRO A 114 7.97 -18.86 12.62
CA PRO A 114 7.40 -19.29 11.36
C PRO A 114 6.87 -18.17 10.46
N GLY A 115 7.43 -16.97 10.57
CA GLY A 115 6.99 -15.79 9.80
C GLY A 115 7.21 -15.90 8.27
N ILE A 116 6.63 -14.98 7.53
CA ILE A 116 6.86 -14.84 6.11
C ILE A 116 8.25 -14.26 5.82
N ALA A 117 8.78 -14.55 4.64
CA ALA A 117 9.99 -13.90 4.16
C ALA A 117 9.75 -12.39 3.97
N LEU A 118 10.75 -11.59 4.31
CA LEU A 118 10.80 -10.16 4.01
C LEU A 118 11.68 -9.94 2.79
N ARG A 119 11.17 -9.17 1.85
CA ARG A 119 11.90 -8.70 0.68
C ARG A 119 12.02 -7.19 0.76
N VAL A 120 13.25 -6.67 0.77
CA VAL A 120 13.50 -5.25 0.68
C VAL A 120 14.29 -4.97 -0.60
N ARG A 121 13.70 -4.21 -1.48
CA ARG A 121 14.30 -3.77 -2.75
C ARG A 121 14.89 -2.37 -2.58
N SER A 122 15.90 -2.07 -3.34
CA SER A 122 16.47 -0.72 -3.51
C SER A 122 16.91 -0.54 -4.96
N PRO A 123 17.30 0.65 -5.39
CA PRO A 123 17.87 0.86 -6.74
C PRO A 123 19.05 -0.04 -7.03
N ALA A 124 19.88 -0.30 -6.01
CA ALA A 124 21.12 -1.06 -6.15
C ALA A 124 20.99 -2.56 -5.90
N GLY A 125 19.82 -3.10 -5.47
CA GLY A 125 19.66 -4.53 -5.23
C GLY A 125 18.49 -4.87 -4.34
N THR A 126 18.31 -6.16 -4.11
CA THR A 126 17.23 -6.72 -3.30
C THR A 126 17.80 -7.60 -2.20
N ILE A 127 17.25 -7.51 -1.00
CA ILE A 127 17.54 -8.42 0.12
C ILE A 127 16.29 -9.22 0.43
N VAL A 128 16.45 -10.54 0.58
CA VAL A 128 15.40 -11.46 1.00
C VAL A 128 15.85 -12.21 2.23
N ALA A 129 15.08 -12.12 3.31
CA ALA A 129 15.36 -12.79 4.56
C ALA A 129 14.10 -13.47 5.13
N SER A 130 14.25 -14.71 5.59
CA SER A 130 13.20 -15.48 6.27
C SER A 130 13.55 -15.84 7.72
N ASP A 131 14.84 -15.95 8.02
CA ASP A 131 15.40 -16.16 9.36
C ASP A 131 16.71 -15.38 9.48
N ALA A 132 16.61 -14.08 9.60
CA ALA A 132 17.78 -13.22 9.71
C ALA A 132 17.46 -11.91 10.40
N VAL A 133 18.50 -11.30 10.96
CA VAL A 133 18.53 -9.90 11.33
C VAL A 133 19.57 -9.24 10.43
N THR A 134 19.12 -8.28 9.62
CA THR A 134 19.97 -7.61 8.62
C THR A 134 19.81 -6.10 8.73
N VAL A 135 20.92 -5.39 8.78
CA VAL A 135 20.98 -3.93 8.69
C VAL A 135 21.34 -3.54 7.27
N MET A 136 20.62 -2.59 6.73
CA MET A 136 20.79 -2.08 5.37
C MET A 136 20.95 -0.57 5.40
N HIS A 137 21.75 -0.05 4.47
CA HIS A 137 21.82 1.35 4.15
C HIS A 137 21.75 1.53 2.64
N ALA A 138 20.87 2.40 2.18
CA ALA A 138 20.77 2.81 0.79
C ALA A 138 20.91 4.33 0.68
N ASP A 139 21.75 4.81 -0.23
CA ASP A 139 21.93 6.23 -0.51
C ASP A 139 21.38 6.65 -1.88
N GLY A 140 20.77 5.70 -2.61
CA GLY A 140 20.28 5.87 -3.97
C GLY A 140 21.25 5.39 -5.04
N GLU A 141 22.55 5.33 -4.76
CA GLU A 141 23.60 4.88 -5.67
C GLU A 141 24.18 3.50 -5.27
N ALA A 142 24.14 3.21 -3.98
CA ALA A 142 24.63 1.96 -3.42
C ALA A 142 23.66 1.36 -2.41
N LEU A 143 23.81 0.05 -2.20
CA LEU A 143 23.19 -0.71 -1.14
C LEU A 143 24.29 -1.37 -0.33
N GLU A 144 24.35 -1.08 0.96
CA GLU A 144 25.17 -1.73 1.95
C GLU A 144 24.29 -2.63 2.81
N ALA A 145 24.76 -3.83 3.15
CA ALA A 145 24.04 -4.78 3.97
C ALA A 145 24.98 -5.49 4.93
N PHE A 146 24.58 -5.62 6.18
CA PHE A 146 25.27 -6.39 7.21
C PHE A 146 24.30 -7.37 7.85
N VAL A 147 24.64 -8.66 7.85
CA VAL A 147 23.83 -9.72 8.46
C VAL A 147 24.31 -9.94 9.89
N GLU A 148 23.52 -9.47 10.86
CA GLU A 148 23.85 -9.62 12.29
C GLU A 148 23.60 -11.07 12.76
N ARG A 149 22.56 -11.73 12.20
CA ARG A 149 22.19 -13.10 12.57
C ARG A 149 21.50 -13.80 11.42
N GLY A 150 21.70 -15.12 11.31
CA GLY A 150 21.07 -15.97 10.32
C GLY A 150 21.71 -15.85 8.94
N SER A 151 20.90 -15.94 7.89
CA SER A 151 21.33 -15.74 6.52
C SER A 151 20.31 -14.96 5.70
N ALA A 152 20.80 -14.21 4.72
CA ALA A 152 20.00 -13.46 3.77
C ALA A 152 20.47 -13.72 2.35
N ARG A 153 19.57 -13.61 1.37
CA ARG A 153 19.92 -13.61 -0.04
C ARG A 153 19.94 -12.19 -0.57
N LEU A 154 21.07 -11.83 -1.18
CA LEU A 154 21.23 -10.58 -1.92
C LEU A 154 21.01 -10.90 -3.40
N ILE A 155 20.15 -10.16 -4.07
CA ILE A 155 19.77 -10.39 -5.46
C ILE A 155 20.12 -9.13 -6.26
N GLU A 156 20.92 -9.31 -7.31
CA GLU A 156 21.23 -8.22 -8.24
C GLU A 156 20.02 -7.90 -9.11
N PRO A 157 19.82 -6.65 -9.50
CA PRO A 157 18.82 -6.32 -10.50
C PRO A 157 19.17 -6.96 -11.85
N GLY A 158 18.23 -7.72 -12.39
CA GLY A 158 18.36 -8.30 -13.73
C GLY A 158 17.79 -7.38 -14.82
N LYS A 159 17.87 -7.82 -16.06
CA LYS A 159 17.33 -7.10 -17.21
C LYS A 159 15.80 -6.96 -17.10
N GLY A 160 15.29 -5.78 -17.39
CA GLY A 160 13.84 -5.53 -17.41
C GLY A 160 13.15 -5.56 -16.05
N GLY A 161 13.89 -5.49 -14.93
CA GLY A 161 13.34 -5.53 -13.58
C GLY A 161 13.15 -6.95 -13.00
N ALA A 162 13.64 -7.98 -13.70
CA ALA A 162 13.69 -9.33 -13.18
C ALA A 162 14.77 -9.48 -12.08
N ASP A 163 14.70 -10.55 -11.30
CA ASP A 163 15.75 -10.91 -10.37
C ASP A 163 16.98 -11.43 -11.15
N GLY A 164 18.17 -10.92 -10.81
CA GLY A 164 19.45 -11.33 -11.38
C GLY A 164 20.17 -12.39 -10.53
N THR A 165 21.49 -12.31 -10.46
CA THR A 165 22.31 -13.23 -9.67
C THR A 165 22.01 -13.10 -8.18
N ALA A 166 21.86 -14.23 -7.50
CA ALA A 166 21.63 -14.28 -6.06
C ALA A 166 22.89 -14.73 -5.32
N HIS A 167 23.23 -14.03 -4.24
CA HIS A 167 24.36 -14.29 -3.36
C HIS A 167 23.83 -14.57 -1.95
N GLU A 168 24.27 -15.65 -1.32
CA GLU A 168 23.96 -15.92 0.08
C GLU A 168 24.97 -15.21 0.97
N VAL A 169 24.48 -14.51 2.01
CA VAL A 169 25.28 -13.79 3.00
C VAL A 169 24.88 -14.29 4.38
N LYS A 170 25.86 -14.59 5.21
CA LYS A 170 25.67 -15.22 6.54
C LYS A 170 25.96 -14.23 7.67
N SER A 171 25.61 -14.65 8.87
CA SER A 171 25.90 -13.89 10.09
C SER A 171 27.38 -13.47 10.15
N GLY A 172 27.62 -12.18 10.38
CA GLY A 172 28.93 -11.54 10.39
C GLY A 172 29.37 -10.97 9.06
N ASP A 173 28.77 -11.39 7.94
CA ASP A 173 29.15 -10.93 6.62
C ASP A 173 28.57 -9.53 6.33
N PHE A 174 29.35 -8.76 5.61
CA PHE A 174 28.99 -7.48 5.02
C PHE A 174 28.98 -7.59 3.49
N ALA A 175 28.06 -6.91 2.85
CA ALA A 175 28.01 -6.80 1.41
C ALA A 175 27.72 -5.36 0.98
N ILE A 176 28.30 -4.98 -0.15
CA ILE A 176 28.06 -3.67 -0.78
C ILE A 176 27.85 -3.87 -2.28
N ARG A 177 26.92 -3.13 -2.86
CA ARG A 177 26.72 -3.01 -4.29
C ARG A 177 26.44 -1.57 -4.70
N ALA A 178 27.26 -1.04 -5.56
CA ALA A 178 26.93 0.16 -6.30
C ALA A 178 26.08 -0.19 -7.53
N ILE A 179 25.29 0.76 -8.02
CA ILE A 179 24.53 0.58 -9.27
C ILE A 179 25.49 0.15 -10.39
N ASP A 180 25.04 -0.79 -11.22
CA ASP A 180 25.78 -1.38 -12.37
C ASP A 180 27.06 -2.15 -11.99
N ARG A 181 27.26 -2.47 -10.73
CA ARG A 181 28.35 -3.32 -10.25
C ARG A 181 27.78 -4.62 -9.62
N PRO A 182 28.55 -5.73 -9.63
CA PRO A 182 28.19 -6.90 -8.85
C PRO A 182 28.30 -6.62 -7.34
N PHE A 183 27.66 -7.48 -6.52
CA PHE A 183 27.90 -7.45 -5.08
C PHE A 183 29.34 -7.80 -4.75
N ALA A 184 29.95 -7.01 -3.87
CA ALA A 184 31.19 -7.34 -3.19
C ALA A 184 30.87 -7.72 -1.74
N THR A 185 31.43 -8.82 -1.26
CA THR A 185 31.22 -9.34 0.10
C THR A 185 32.51 -9.30 0.91
N ALA A 186 32.38 -9.11 2.22
CA ALA A 186 33.48 -9.16 3.19
C ALA A 186 32.98 -9.88 4.46
N GLY A 187 33.87 -10.60 5.14
CA GLY A 187 33.57 -11.33 6.38
C GLY A 187 33.35 -10.43 7.63
N ALA A 188 33.38 -9.11 7.47
CA ALA A 188 33.10 -8.16 8.55
C ALA A 188 32.65 -6.82 7.98
N ALA A 189 31.77 -6.13 8.72
CA ALA A 189 31.36 -4.78 8.35
C ALA A 189 32.52 -3.77 8.52
N PRO A 190 32.75 -2.87 7.55
CA PRO A 190 33.73 -1.82 7.67
C PRO A 190 33.44 -0.91 8.87
N GLN A 191 34.50 -0.42 9.54
CA GLN A 191 34.35 0.47 10.69
C GLN A 191 33.50 1.72 10.38
N LYS A 192 33.63 2.26 9.16
CA LYS A 192 32.83 3.39 8.68
C LYS A 192 31.32 3.07 8.71
N PHE A 193 30.91 1.89 8.25
CA PHE A 193 29.51 1.45 8.27
C PHE A 193 29.02 1.30 9.70
N VAL A 194 29.79 0.63 10.57
CA VAL A 194 29.44 0.42 11.98
C VAL A 194 29.34 1.77 12.74
N ALA A 195 30.22 2.71 12.47
CA ALA A 195 30.20 4.03 13.09
C ALA A 195 29.01 4.88 12.65
N ALA A 196 28.61 4.75 11.37
CA ALA A 196 27.46 5.48 10.81
C ALA A 196 26.10 4.83 11.16
N MET A 197 26.08 3.56 11.54
CA MET A 197 24.85 2.84 11.86
C MET A 197 24.10 3.49 13.02
N PRO A 198 22.78 3.74 12.87
CA PRO A 198 21.95 4.31 13.92
C PRO A 198 22.06 3.56 15.24
N ARG A 199 22.17 4.29 16.36
CA ARG A 199 22.27 3.67 17.70
C ARG A 199 21.08 2.79 18.02
N HIS A 200 19.88 3.14 17.56
CA HIS A 200 18.64 2.38 17.73
C HIS A 200 18.69 0.96 17.12
N PHE A 201 19.63 0.69 16.22
CA PHE A 201 19.80 -0.64 15.64
C PHE A 201 20.69 -1.56 16.48
N ARG A 202 21.41 -1.01 17.46
CA ARG A 202 22.31 -1.80 18.31
C ARG A 202 21.52 -2.66 19.31
N ASP A 203 20.40 -2.13 19.80
CA ASP A 203 19.54 -2.84 20.74
C ASP A 203 18.31 -3.41 20.04
N PRO A 204 17.86 -4.62 20.42
CA PRO A 204 16.62 -5.17 19.90
C PRO A 204 15.43 -4.36 20.41
N LEU A 205 14.59 -3.84 19.51
CA LEU A 205 13.36 -3.17 19.90
C LEU A 205 12.29 -4.19 20.33
N PRO A 206 11.49 -3.87 21.35
CA PRO A 206 10.44 -4.77 21.83
C PRO A 206 9.33 -4.92 20.79
N ALA A 207 8.73 -6.12 20.71
CA ALA A 207 7.50 -6.34 19.96
C ALA A 207 6.32 -5.75 20.76
N ARG A 208 5.53 -4.91 20.09
CA ARG A 208 4.38 -4.19 20.70
C ARG A 208 3.08 -4.32 19.88
N ALA A 209 3.07 -5.07 18.77
CA ALA A 209 1.91 -5.19 17.91
C ALA A 209 0.64 -5.64 18.65
N ALA A 210 0.80 -6.48 19.70
CA ALA A 210 -0.32 -6.94 20.51
C ALA A 210 -1.08 -5.79 21.21
N GLN A 211 -0.41 -4.67 21.52
CA GLN A 211 -1.03 -3.51 22.17
C GLN A 211 -1.98 -2.75 21.22
N TYR A 212 -1.81 -2.93 19.91
CA TYR A 212 -2.54 -2.20 18.88
C TYR A 212 -3.53 -3.08 18.09
N GLN A 213 -3.84 -4.29 18.58
CA GLN A 213 -4.72 -5.22 17.84
C GLN A 213 -6.15 -4.71 17.72
N VAL A 214 -6.68 -4.05 18.73
CA VAL A 214 -8.08 -3.60 18.80
C VAL A 214 -8.25 -2.15 18.34
N ALA A 215 -7.27 -1.28 18.62
CA ALA A 215 -7.36 0.13 18.30
C ALA A 215 -7.07 0.38 16.80
N ARG A 216 -8.01 0.99 16.10
CA ARG A 216 -7.78 1.55 14.76
C ARG A 216 -7.60 3.05 14.89
N VAL A 217 -6.36 3.48 14.77
CA VAL A 217 -6.03 4.91 14.74
C VAL A 217 -6.37 5.45 13.37
N GLN A 218 -7.16 6.52 13.34
CA GLN A 218 -7.42 7.26 12.10
C GLN A 218 -6.32 8.30 11.89
N LEU A 219 -5.73 8.27 10.70
CA LEU A 219 -4.72 9.25 10.32
C LEU A 219 -5.40 10.57 9.94
N VAL A 220 -4.80 11.67 10.36
CA VAL A 220 -5.24 13.01 9.98
C VAL A 220 -4.52 13.42 8.70
N ALA A 221 -5.29 13.80 7.68
CA ALA A 221 -4.75 14.31 6.43
C ALA A 221 -4.05 15.66 6.70
N ASP A 222 -2.85 15.81 6.15
CA ASP A 222 -2.08 17.04 6.20
C ASP A 222 -2.33 17.87 4.93
N ARG A 223 -1.84 17.39 3.80
CA ARG A 223 -1.98 18.08 2.51
C ARG A 223 -1.82 17.13 1.32
N PRO A 224 -2.27 17.53 0.14
CA PRO A 224 -1.97 16.81 -1.09
C PRO A 224 -0.46 16.80 -1.38
N ILE A 225 0.00 15.77 -2.09
CA ILE A 225 1.39 15.68 -2.56
C ILE A 225 1.67 16.75 -3.61
N SER A 226 2.81 17.42 -3.49
CA SER A 226 3.33 18.33 -4.52
C SER A 226 4.04 17.56 -5.64
N TYR A 227 4.26 18.21 -6.79
CA TYR A 227 5.01 17.58 -7.88
C TYR A 227 6.45 17.23 -7.48
N ALA A 228 7.14 18.12 -6.78
CA ALA A 228 8.53 17.90 -6.35
C ALA A 228 8.66 16.65 -5.46
N GLU A 229 7.66 16.37 -4.62
CA GLU A 229 7.64 15.17 -3.78
C GLU A 229 7.23 13.91 -4.56
N ALA A 230 6.39 14.08 -5.58
CA ALA A 230 5.93 12.99 -6.45
C ALA A 230 6.98 12.57 -7.48
N GLU A 231 7.86 13.47 -7.88
CA GLU A 231 8.82 13.29 -8.98
C GLU A 231 9.69 12.03 -8.84
N PRO A 232 10.30 11.71 -7.68
CA PRO A 232 11.11 10.49 -7.52
C PRO A 232 10.30 9.20 -7.80
N TRP A 233 9.00 9.23 -7.52
CA TRP A 233 8.08 8.13 -7.75
C TRP A 233 7.61 8.06 -9.20
N LEU A 234 7.43 9.21 -9.85
CA LEU A 234 7.03 9.31 -11.25
C LEU A 234 8.17 8.97 -12.22
N THR A 235 9.42 9.14 -11.79
CA THR A 235 10.61 8.87 -12.62
C THR A 235 11.30 7.55 -12.26
N GLY A 236 10.98 6.99 -11.09
CA GLY A 236 11.57 5.77 -10.55
C GLY A 236 11.01 4.48 -11.15
N PRO A 237 11.41 3.32 -10.61
CA PRO A 237 11.01 2.00 -11.12
C PRO A 237 9.51 1.72 -11.01
N TYR A 238 8.82 2.36 -10.09
CA TYR A 238 7.36 2.22 -9.89
C TYR A 238 6.55 3.29 -10.63
N ARG A 239 7.15 4.05 -11.56
CA ARG A 239 6.54 5.20 -12.24
C ARG A 239 5.18 4.93 -12.86
N ARG A 240 4.95 3.74 -13.44
CA ARG A 240 3.63 3.38 -14.01
C ARG A 240 2.52 3.31 -12.98
N VAL A 241 2.82 2.76 -11.79
CA VAL A 241 1.88 2.64 -10.68
C VAL A 241 1.57 4.02 -10.11
N PHE A 242 2.61 4.82 -9.89
CA PHE A 242 2.45 6.17 -9.33
C PHE A 242 1.81 7.15 -10.29
N LEU A 243 2.06 7.03 -11.59
CA LEU A 243 1.38 7.85 -12.59
C LEU A 243 -0.14 7.63 -12.54
N LYS A 244 -0.58 6.38 -12.51
CA LYS A 244 -2.00 6.04 -12.34
C LYS A 244 -2.55 6.55 -11.01
N ARG A 245 -1.80 6.37 -9.92
CA ARG A 245 -2.17 6.83 -8.59
C ARG A 245 -2.35 8.34 -8.50
N PHE A 246 -1.48 9.11 -9.17
CA PHE A 246 -1.50 10.57 -9.13
C PHE A 246 -2.38 11.22 -10.21
N GLN A 247 -3.12 10.45 -11.00
CA GLN A 247 -4.08 11.00 -11.98
C GLN A 247 -5.02 12.08 -11.38
N PRO A 248 -5.58 11.92 -10.15
CA PRO A 248 -6.41 12.98 -9.58
C PRO A 248 -5.69 14.32 -9.40
N ARG A 249 -4.36 14.32 -9.23
CA ARG A 249 -3.54 15.52 -9.09
C ARG A 249 -3.34 16.26 -10.41
N LEU A 250 -3.55 15.62 -11.55
CA LEU A 250 -3.43 16.25 -12.88
C LEU A 250 -4.51 17.31 -13.15
N GLY A 251 -5.55 17.39 -12.31
CA GLY A 251 -6.50 18.50 -12.33
C GLY A 251 -5.91 19.81 -11.79
N ASP A 252 -4.83 19.73 -11.00
CA ASP A 252 -4.12 20.87 -10.45
C ASP A 252 -3.06 21.38 -11.45
N PRO A 253 -3.12 22.63 -11.92
CA PRO A 253 -2.18 23.18 -12.89
C PRO A 253 -0.71 23.15 -12.40
N GLU A 254 -0.45 23.37 -11.11
CA GLU A 254 0.89 23.36 -10.51
C GLU A 254 1.52 21.96 -10.56
N PHE A 255 0.69 20.92 -10.39
CA PHE A 255 1.13 19.54 -10.50
C PHE A 255 1.25 19.10 -11.98
N ARG A 256 0.26 19.47 -12.82
CA ARG A 256 0.17 19.06 -14.22
C ARG A 256 1.29 19.64 -15.08
N SER A 257 1.60 20.94 -14.92
CA SER A 257 2.55 21.64 -15.80
C SER A 257 3.94 20.97 -15.85
N PRO A 258 4.61 20.66 -14.73
CA PRO A 258 5.90 19.97 -14.78
C PRO A 258 5.79 18.51 -15.28
N VAL A 259 4.66 17.82 -15.06
CA VAL A 259 4.41 16.49 -15.65
C VAL A 259 4.39 16.59 -17.16
N MET A 260 3.65 17.55 -17.72
CA MET A 260 3.57 17.77 -19.17
C MET A 260 4.92 18.14 -19.78
N ALA A 261 5.76 18.94 -19.07
CA ALA A 261 7.09 19.28 -19.54
C ALA A 261 8.03 18.07 -19.69
N LYS A 262 7.78 16.98 -18.96
CA LYS A 262 8.60 15.75 -19.00
C LYS A 262 8.06 14.65 -19.91
N LEU A 263 6.96 14.88 -20.63
CA LEU A 263 6.36 13.90 -21.50
C LEU A 263 7.29 13.32 -22.57
N GLN A 264 8.22 14.12 -23.08
CA GLN A 264 9.20 13.66 -24.08
C GLN A 264 10.18 12.63 -23.49
N ALA A 265 10.55 12.81 -22.20
CA ALA A 265 11.46 11.90 -21.52
C ALA A 265 10.73 10.60 -21.07
N TYR A 266 9.41 10.65 -20.90
CA TYR A 266 8.59 9.53 -20.42
C TYR A 266 7.37 9.34 -21.34
N PRO A 267 7.55 8.80 -22.56
CA PRO A 267 6.47 8.68 -23.55
C PRO A 267 5.31 7.79 -23.05
N GLU A 268 5.56 6.87 -22.15
CA GLU A 268 4.52 6.05 -21.51
C GLU A 268 3.49 6.85 -20.71
N TRP A 269 3.80 8.08 -20.35
CA TRP A 269 2.86 8.96 -19.64
C TRP A 269 1.75 9.47 -20.55
N HIS A 270 1.96 9.50 -21.88
CA HIS A 270 0.92 9.88 -22.83
C HIS A 270 -0.35 9.03 -22.67
N VAL A 271 -0.19 7.72 -22.48
CA VAL A 271 -1.32 6.79 -22.32
C VAL A 271 -2.17 7.11 -21.07
N ALA A 272 -1.53 7.62 -20.01
CA ALA A 272 -2.22 7.94 -18.77
C ALA A 272 -2.80 9.37 -18.75
N LEU A 273 -2.24 10.27 -19.54
CA LEU A 273 -2.58 11.70 -19.54
C LEU A 273 -3.56 12.08 -20.64
N VAL A 274 -3.53 11.34 -21.74
CA VAL A 274 -4.48 11.52 -22.86
C VAL A 274 -5.47 10.36 -22.77
N PRO A 275 -6.74 10.61 -22.39
CA PRO A 275 -7.77 9.56 -22.48
C PRO A 275 -7.79 9.08 -23.94
N SER A 276 -7.61 7.78 -24.16
CA SER A 276 -7.77 7.23 -25.50
C SER A 276 -9.18 7.60 -25.98
N GLU A 277 -9.32 7.98 -27.26
CA GLU A 277 -10.63 8.31 -27.84
C GLU A 277 -11.67 7.19 -27.65
N SER A 278 -11.21 5.94 -27.45
CA SER A 278 -12.05 4.80 -27.06
C SER A 278 -12.67 4.97 -25.67
N GLN A 279 -11.92 5.48 -24.68
CA GLN A 279 -12.47 5.73 -23.33
C GLN A 279 -13.42 6.92 -23.28
N ALA A 280 -13.25 7.90 -24.17
CA ALA A 280 -14.19 8.99 -24.35
C ALA A 280 -15.50 8.50 -24.97
N LYS A 281 -15.42 7.63 -25.98
CA LYS A 281 -16.59 7.01 -26.64
C LYS A 281 -17.35 6.03 -25.72
N ASP A 282 -16.65 5.31 -24.86
CA ASP A 282 -17.29 4.41 -23.87
C ASP A 282 -18.03 5.21 -22.79
N LYS A 283 -17.46 6.31 -22.31
CA LYS A 283 -18.13 7.22 -21.37
C LYS A 283 -19.32 7.96 -22.00
N GLU A 284 -19.29 8.21 -23.28
CA GLU A 284 -20.39 8.83 -24.02
C GLU A 284 -21.52 7.83 -24.25
N LYS A 285 -21.18 6.58 -24.62
CA LYS A 285 -22.14 5.47 -24.73
C LYS A 285 -22.83 5.12 -23.41
N ASP A 286 -22.09 5.14 -22.30
CA ASP A 286 -22.69 4.89 -20.97
C ASP A 286 -23.64 6.02 -20.56
N LYS A 287 -23.30 7.27 -20.89
CA LYS A 287 -24.20 8.42 -20.67
C LYS A 287 -25.44 8.39 -21.56
N GLU A 288 -25.32 7.87 -22.77
CA GLU A 288 -26.45 7.71 -23.69
C GLU A 288 -27.39 6.59 -23.25
N LYS A 289 -26.85 5.45 -22.79
CA LYS A 289 -27.61 4.35 -22.20
C LYS A 289 -28.36 4.74 -20.92
N ASP A 290 -27.75 5.57 -20.08
CA ASP A 290 -28.43 6.05 -18.88
C ASP A 290 -29.57 7.01 -19.21
N LYS A 291 -29.43 7.85 -20.25
CA LYS A 291 -30.49 8.72 -20.74
C LYS A 291 -31.64 7.95 -21.41
N GLU A 292 -31.32 6.84 -22.09
CA GLU A 292 -32.32 6.00 -22.72
C GLU A 292 -33.15 5.21 -21.68
N LYS A 293 -32.49 4.72 -20.62
CA LYS A 293 -33.16 4.09 -19.47
C LYS A 293 -34.05 5.05 -18.67
N GLU A 294 -33.70 6.30 -18.63
CA GLU A 294 -34.50 7.33 -17.96
C GLU A 294 -35.73 7.71 -18.79
N LYS A 295 -35.61 7.67 -20.11
CA LYS A 295 -36.75 7.87 -21.05
C LYS A 295 -37.75 6.72 -21.00
N ASP A 296 -37.27 5.48 -21.03
CA ASP A 296 -38.14 4.27 -20.98
C ASP A 296 -38.87 4.17 -19.62
N LYS A 297 -38.27 4.71 -18.55
CA LYS A 297 -38.91 4.75 -17.24
C LYS A 297 -39.95 5.85 -17.08
N ALA A 298 -39.89 6.88 -17.91
CA ALA A 298 -40.88 7.97 -17.97
C ALA A 298 -42.12 7.60 -18.82
N GLU A 299 -41.97 6.68 -19.81
CA GLU A 299 -43.04 6.28 -20.71
C GLU A 299 -43.85 5.07 -20.16
N ALA A 300 -43.37 4.39 -19.13
CA ALA A 300 -44.01 3.22 -18.49
C ALA A 300 -44.88 3.55 -17.27
N ALA A 301 -45.43 4.76 -17.17
CA ALA A 301 -46.40 5.09 -16.11
C ALA A 301 -47.82 4.67 -16.56
N PRO A 302 -48.48 3.68 -15.90
CA PRO A 302 -49.80 3.24 -16.30
C PRO A 302 -50.89 4.22 -15.86
N LYS A 303 -51.73 4.62 -16.82
CA LYS A 303 -53.04 5.23 -16.57
C LYS A 303 -53.90 4.25 -15.80
N ALA A 304 -54.15 4.54 -14.54
CA ALA A 304 -55.16 3.83 -13.75
C ALA A 304 -56.55 4.40 -14.04
N ALA A 305 -57.42 3.60 -14.57
CA ALA A 305 -58.85 3.84 -14.56
C ALA A 305 -59.52 2.95 -13.50
N GLU A 306 -60.14 3.60 -12.58
CA GLU A 306 -61.33 3.33 -11.74
C GLU A 306 -62.17 2.11 -12.09
N LYS A 307 -62.40 1.25 -11.10
CA LYS A 307 -63.75 0.76 -10.72
C LYS A 307 -63.72 -0.16 -9.47
N THR A 308 -64.38 0.30 -8.45
CA THR A 308 -65.26 -0.30 -7.43
C THR A 308 -65.52 -1.84 -7.55
N ASP A 309 -65.42 -2.67 -6.51
CA ASP A 309 -66.42 -2.96 -5.49
C ASP A 309 -66.09 -4.23 -4.69
N SER A 310 -66.34 -4.15 -3.40
CA SER A 310 -66.95 -5.18 -2.52
C SER A 310 -66.25 -6.50 -2.18
N ALA A 311 -66.13 -6.67 -0.88
CA ALA A 311 -66.27 -7.89 -0.05
C ALA A 311 -65.04 -8.47 0.64
N ALA A 312 -64.98 -8.24 1.94
CA ALA A 312 -64.27 -9.06 2.94
C ALA A 312 -65.13 -10.26 3.34
N PRO A 313 -64.72 -11.11 4.31
CA PRO A 313 -63.45 -11.72 4.65
C PRO A 313 -63.56 -13.27 4.81
N LYS A 314 -62.43 -13.98 4.93
CA LYS A 314 -62.41 -15.22 5.76
C LYS A 314 -60.99 -15.63 6.15
N ALA A 315 -60.96 -16.10 7.39
CA ALA A 315 -59.85 -16.43 8.25
C ALA A 315 -59.19 -17.80 7.97
N ALA A 316 -58.03 -17.96 8.69
CA ALA A 316 -57.35 -19.21 9.10
C ALA A 316 -56.47 -19.86 8.01
N GLU A 317 -55.21 -20.19 8.26
CA GLU A 317 -54.77 -21.21 9.22
C GLU A 317 -53.24 -21.19 9.38
N LYS A 318 -52.81 -21.53 10.57
CA LYS A 318 -51.44 -21.73 11.00
C LYS A 318 -50.86 -23.00 10.40
N THR A 319 -49.57 -22.99 10.01
CA THR A 319 -48.75 -24.19 10.16
C THR A 319 -47.34 -23.80 10.55
N ASP A 320 -46.96 -24.23 11.73
CA ASP A 320 -45.59 -24.39 12.25
C ASP A 320 -44.79 -25.32 11.35
N SER A 321 -43.51 -24.97 11.09
CA SER A 321 -42.50 -25.98 10.82
C SER A 321 -41.19 -25.57 11.43
N THR A 322 -40.93 -26.13 12.59
CA THR A 322 -39.67 -26.28 13.29
C THR A 322 -38.62 -26.93 12.40
N TRP A 323 -37.47 -26.29 12.24
CA TRP A 323 -36.29 -26.94 11.69
C TRP A 323 -35.29 -27.19 12.82
N SER A 324 -35.07 -28.49 13.10
CA SER A 324 -34.11 -29.01 14.07
C SER A 324 -32.74 -29.28 13.43
N TRP A 325 -31.69 -28.91 14.14
CA TRP A 325 -30.31 -29.29 13.85
C TRP A 325 -29.99 -30.67 14.43
N PRO A 326 -29.26 -31.56 13.75
CA PRO A 326 -28.69 -32.73 14.38
C PRO A 326 -27.21 -32.51 14.72
N PHE A 327 -26.95 -32.55 16.03
CA PHE A 327 -25.61 -32.84 16.55
C PHE A 327 -25.35 -34.35 16.43
N GLY A 328 -24.20 -34.73 15.87
CA GLY A 328 -23.66 -36.08 15.90
C GLY A 328 -22.27 -36.07 16.51
N LYS A 329 -22.19 -36.64 17.71
CA LYS A 329 -20.93 -36.95 18.44
C LYS A 329 -20.30 -38.26 17.95
N LYS A 330 -18.95 -38.36 18.26
CA LYS A 330 -18.09 -39.56 18.45
C LYS A 330 -17.25 -39.96 17.21
N LYS A 331 -15.98 -40.26 17.33
CA LYS A 331 -15.09 -40.67 18.45
C LYS A 331 -13.71 -40.03 18.29
#